data_1a5190e06fcfb22097e7d9f6f77dd8b1
#
_entry.id   1a5190e06fcfb22097e7d9f6f77dd8b1
#
_cell.length_a   1.000
_cell.length_b   1.000
_cell.length_c   1.000
_cell.angle_alpha   90.00
_cell.angle_beta   90.00
_cell.angle_gamma   90.00
#
_symmetry.space_group_name_H-M   'P 1'
#
loop_
_entity.id
_entity.type
_entity.pdbx_description
1 polymer ?
#
loop_
_entity_poly.entity_id
_entity_poly.type
_entity_poly.pdbx_seq_one_letter_code
_entity_poly.pdbx_strand_id
1 'polypeptide(L)'
;MAAPVLDLVLPALSETSANLLGQRLRQRMSHLHPHIESTVSFVPAAGQYKAPRIKLSWRELVLVPVNATHLHSNPPQVVQHAAELHRSHPDLAIKVARPTGPAPVLLNLVDARLRLAAHRVHAQELDSLVLSSPDGGDLRGAAMLSKLTRLWSQHHHLPVRIATNRGGATAVEEVVARLRQEGRRHIAVGSLWICDDENFRIHTRRALHAGAEVVAAPLGDDPVLASLAFERYCSAAMGLVPQPTDNPTPPT
;
A
#
# COMPACT_ATOMS: atom_id res chain seq x y z
N MET A 1 -14.35 7.62 -26.53
CA MET A 1 -12.96 7.83 -26.06
C MET A 1 -12.49 6.55 -25.40
N ALA A 2 -11.23 6.16 -25.60
CA ALA A 2 -10.64 5.03 -24.85
C ALA A 2 -10.49 5.45 -23.37
N ALA A 3 -10.63 4.49 -22.46
CA ALA A 3 -10.38 4.76 -21.04
C ALA A 3 -8.90 5.11 -20.81
N PRO A 4 -8.59 5.99 -19.85
CA PRO A 4 -7.20 6.26 -19.45
C PRO A 4 -6.45 4.98 -19.08
N VAL A 5 -5.15 4.94 -19.36
CA VAL A 5 -4.31 3.81 -18.94
C VAL A 5 -4.09 3.88 -17.42
N LEU A 6 -4.19 2.75 -16.76
CA LEU A 6 -3.92 2.61 -15.34
C LEU A 6 -2.46 2.21 -15.13
N ASP A 7 -1.69 3.01 -14.39
CA ASP A 7 -0.35 2.65 -13.94
C ASP A 7 -0.32 2.40 -12.42
N LEU A 8 -0.08 1.17 -12.03
CA LEU A 8 0.13 0.78 -10.63
C LEU A 8 1.54 1.19 -10.20
N VAL A 9 1.65 2.24 -9.40
CA VAL A 9 2.93 2.74 -8.91
C VAL A 9 3.28 2.06 -7.59
N LEU A 10 4.27 1.20 -7.63
CA LEU A 10 4.77 0.47 -6.46
C LEU A 10 5.94 1.22 -5.83
N PRO A 11 5.94 1.42 -4.49
CA PRO A 11 7.10 2.00 -3.80
C PRO A 11 8.31 1.08 -3.94
N ALA A 12 9.49 1.67 -3.71
CA ALA A 12 10.79 1.04 -3.84
C ALA A 12 10.89 -0.30 -3.12
N LEU A 13 10.76 -1.32 -3.91
CA LEU A 13 10.97 -2.70 -3.53
C LEU A 13 12.28 -3.17 -4.16
N SER A 14 12.90 -4.21 -3.62
CA SER A 14 14.00 -4.86 -4.34
C SER A 14 13.51 -5.25 -5.73
N GLU A 15 14.32 -5.02 -6.75
CA GLU A 15 13.89 -5.10 -8.16
C GLU A 15 13.19 -6.42 -8.52
N THR A 16 13.65 -7.53 -7.97
CA THR A 16 13.07 -8.86 -8.27
C THR A 16 11.70 -9.07 -7.61
N SER A 17 11.56 -8.76 -6.32
CA SER A 17 10.28 -8.94 -5.59
C SER A 17 9.21 -7.97 -6.10
N ALA A 18 9.62 -6.75 -6.46
CA ALA A 18 8.75 -5.75 -7.06
C ALA A 18 8.21 -6.20 -8.42
N ASN A 19 9.08 -6.68 -9.30
CA ASN A 19 8.69 -7.14 -10.63
C ASN A 19 7.66 -8.27 -10.55
N LEU A 20 7.87 -9.25 -9.68
CA LEU A 20 6.95 -10.37 -9.51
C LEU A 20 5.58 -9.91 -8.97
N LEU A 21 5.58 -9.08 -7.93
CA LEU A 21 4.36 -8.51 -7.38
C LEU A 21 3.62 -7.65 -8.39
N GLY A 22 4.33 -6.77 -9.09
CA GLY A 22 3.77 -5.90 -10.11
C GLY A 22 3.12 -6.69 -11.26
N GLN A 23 3.78 -7.75 -11.76
CA GLN A 23 3.21 -8.62 -12.78
C GLN A 23 1.92 -9.30 -12.30
N ARG A 24 1.90 -9.82 -11.07
CA ARG A 24 0.72 -10.46 -10.48
C ARG A 24 -0.42 -9.47 -10.28
N LEU A 25 -0.16 -8.29 -9.75
CA LEU A 25 -1.17 -7.24 -9.58
C LEU A 25 -1.73 -6.79 -10.94
N ARG A 26 -0.87 -6.59 -11.95
CA ARG A 26 -1.31 -6.29 -13.30
C ARG A 26 -2.17 -7.40 -13.90
N GLN A 27 -1.77 -8.65 -13.72
CA GLN A 27 -2.55 -9.80 -14.18
C GLN A 27 -3.93 -9.83 -13.51
N ARG A 28 -4.00 -9.59 -12.21
CA ARG A 28 -5.27 -9.48 -11.49
C ARG A 28 -6.13 -8.33 -12.00
N MET A 29 -5.51 -7.16 -12.21
CA MET A 29 -6.20 -6.00 -12.76
C MET A 29 -6.80 -6.32 -14.15
N SER A 30 -6.02 -6.93 -15.04
CA SER A 30 -6.49 -7.34 -16.37
C SER A 30 -7.59 -8.40 -16.32
N HIS A 31 -7.58 -9.25 -15.29
CA HIS A 31 -8.63 -10.27 -15.11
C HIS A 31 -9.93 -9.64 -14.56
N LEU A 32 -9.83 -8.75 -13.59
CA LEU A 32 -11.00 -8.08 -12.99
C LEU A 32 -11.59 -7.00 -13.91
N HIS A 33 -10.74 -6.31 -14.67
CA HIS A 33 -11.11 -5.17 -15.51
C HIS A 33 -10.45 -5.27 -16.90
N PRO A 34 -10.87 -6.23 -17.75
CA PRO A 34 -10.19 -6.55 -19.02
C PRO A 34 -10.27 -5.41 -20.06
N HIS A 35 -11.17 -4.47 -19.88
CA HIS A 35 -11.32 -3.28 -20.73
C HIS A 35 -10.40 -2.12 -20.37
N ILE A 36 -9.65 -2.22 -19.25
CA ILE A 36 -8.69 -1.21 -18.83
C ILE A 36 -7.27 -1.67 -19.15
N GLU A 37 -6.58 -0.91 -19.98
CA GLU A 37 -5.15 -1.14 -20.19
C GLU A 37 -4.39 -0.76 -18.92
N SER A 38 -3.55 -1.68 -18.40
CA SER A 38 -2.80 -1.49 -17.18
C SER A 38 -1.32 -1.76 -17.34
N THR A 39 -0.52 -0.95 -16.64
CA THR A 39 0.93 -1.09 -16.53
C THR A 39 1.38 -1.01 -15.08
N VAL A 40 2.68 -1.19 -14.84
CA VAL A 40 3.27 -1.10 -13.50
C VAL A 40 4.56 -0.31 -13.57
N SER A 41 4.70 0.66 -12.68
CA SER A 41 5.90 1.44 -12.47
C SER A 41 6.48 1.22 -11.08
N PHE A 42 7.80 1.26 -10.98
CA PHE A 42 8.52 1.12 -9.71
C PHE A 42 9.25 2.42 -9.40
N VAL A 43 9.02 2.94 -8.20
CA VAL A 43 9.66 4.17 -7.73
C VAL A 43 10.64 3.84 -6.60
N PRO A 44 11.95 3.82 -6.84
CA PRO A 44 12.95 3.51 -5.83
C PRO A 44 13.01 4.60 -4.74
N ALA A 45 13.31 4.20 -3.51
CA ALA A 45 13.50 5.14 -2.39
C ALA A 45 14.77 6.00 -2.56
N ALA A 46 15.79 5.41 -3.18
CA ALA A 46 17.03 6.08 -3.60
C ALA A 46 17.63 5.28 -4.77
N GLY A 47 18.24 5.95 -5.74
CA GLY A 47 18.88 5.28 -6.87
C GLY A 47 18.36 5.73 -8.23
N GLN A 48 18.75 5.02 -9.27
CA GLN A 48 18.39 5.37 -10.64
C GLN A 48 16.89 5.12 -10.88
N TYR A 49 16.18 6.19 -11.18
CA TYR A 49 14.83 6.13 -11.68
C TYR A 49 14.82 5.48 -13.08
N LYS A 50 13.98 4.46 -13.22
CA LYS A 50 13.74 3.82 -14.52
C LYS A 50 12.34 4.21 -15.00
N ALA A 51 12.27 5.07 -15.99
CA ALA A 51 11.00 5.46 -16.58
C ALA A 51 10.24 4.25 -17.13
N PRO A 52 8.92 4.17 -16.93
CA PRO A 52 8.10 3.15 -17.56
C PRO A 52 8.13 3.30 -19.08
N ARG A 53 7.89 2.21 -19.79
CA ARG A 53 7.73 2.25 -21.25
C ARG A 53 6.36 2.82 -21.59
N ILE A 54 6.32 4.10 -21.96
CA ILE A 54 5.11 4.78 -22.44
C ILE A 54 4.89 4.41 -23.92
N LYS A 55 3.69 3.95 -24.24
CA LYS A 55 3.31 3.72 -25.65
C LYS A 55 2.89 5.03 -26.30
N LEU A 56 3.29 5.25 -27.53
CA LEU A 56 2.92 6.44 -28.31
C LEU A 56 1.40 6.60 -28.52
N SER A 57 0.64 5.50 -28.39
CA SER A 57 -0.81 5.54 -28.49
C SER A 57 -1.52 6.04 -27.24
N TRP A 58 -0.83 6.12 -26.11
CA TRP A 58 -1.43 6.59 -24.85
C TRP A 58 -1.62 8.12 -24.90
N ARG A 59 -2.81 8.57 -24.50
CA ARG A 59 -3.16 9.98 -24.40
C ARG A 59 -3.40 10.42 -22.96
N GLU A 60 -3.88 9.50 -22.13
CA GLU A 60 -4.24 9.72 -20.74
C GLU A 60 -3.69 8.61 -19.87
N LEU A 61 -3.08 8.99 -18.75
CA LEU A 61 -2.45 8.06 -17.79
C LEU A 61 -2.87 8.43 -16.37
N VAL A 62 -3.36 7.45 -15.63
CA VAL A 62 -3.65 7.59 -14.20
C VAL A 62 -2.64 6.79 -13.40
N LEU A 63 -1.81 7.48 -12.64
CA LEU A 63 -0.86 6.88 -11.70
C LEU A 63 -1.59 6.56 -10.40
N VAL A 64 -1.62 5.28 -10.02
CA VAL A 64 -2.25 4.82 -8.78
C VAL A 64 -1.18 4.33 -7.81
N PRO A 65 -0.85 5.10 -6.76
CA PRO A 65 0.11 4.68 -5.75
C PRO A 65 -0.43 3.51 -4.92
N VAL A 66 0.21 2.35 -5.04
CA VAL A 66 -0.10 1.17 -4.22
C VAL A 66 0.68 1.30 -2.90
N ASN A 67 0.03 1.91 -1.92
CA ASN A 67 0.63 2.22 -0.62
C ASN A 67 -0.42 2.07 0.48
N ALA A 68 -0.12 1.32 1.54
CA ALA A 68 -1.05 0.98 2.61
C ALA A 68 -0.97 1.91 3.83
N THR A 69 -0.19 2.99 3.79
CA THR A 69 0.06 3.87 4.93
C THR A 69 -0.33 5.33 4.69
N HIS A 70 -0.25 5.80 3.43
CA HIS A 70 -0.63 7.16 3.05
C HIS A 70 -2.09 7.22 2.62
N LEU A 71 -2.83 8.21 3.06
CA LEU A 71 -4.26 8.35 2.77
C LEU A 71 -4.61 9.58 1.91
N HIS A 72 -3.87 10.68 2.06
CA HIS A 72 -4.17 11.94 1.41
C HIS A 72 -3.06 12.43 0.49
N SER A 73 -1.84 12.53 1.00
CA SER A 73 -0.68 12.96 0.22
C SER A 73 0.05 11.77 -0.37
N ASN A 74 0.51 11.93 -1.59
CA ASN A 74 1.32 10.90 -2.26
C ASN A 74 2.74 10.87 -1.69
N PRO A 75 3.36 9.69 -1.59
CA PRO A 75 4.78 9.59 -1.24
C PRO A 75 5.65 10.46 -2.17
N PRO A 76 6.71 11.11 -1.67
CA PRO A 76 7.57 12.01 -2.46
C PRO A 76 8.09 11.37 -3.76
N GLN A 77 8.39 10.08 -3.73
CA GLN A 77 8.87 9.33 -4.89
C GLN A 77 7.83 9.26 -6.01
N VAL A 78 6.55 9.15 -5.67
CA VAL A 78 5.44 9.15 -6.64
C VAL A 78 5.27 10.53 -7.27
N VAL A 79 5.41 11.58 -6.47
CA VAL A 79 5.35 12.97 -6.95
C VAL A 79 6.50 13.24 -7.92
N GLN A 80 7.71 12.81 -7.59
CA GLN A 80 8.87 12.92 -8.46
C GLN A 80 8.68 12.12 -9.76
N HIS A 81 8.15 10.90 -9.67
CA HIS A 81 7.84 10.07 -10.82
C HIS A 81 6.86 10.75 -11.78
N ALA A 82 5.77 11.31 -11.25
CA ALA A 82 4.79 12.05 -12.05
C ALA A 82 5.42 13.27 -12.75
N ALA A 83 6.26 14.03 -12.03
CA ALA A 83 6.96 15.19 -12.59
C ALA A 83 7.95 14.80 -13.70
N GLU A 84 8.63 13.68 -13.57
CA GLU A 84 9.55 13.14 -14.59
C GLU A 84 8.80 12.71 -15.84
N LEU A 85 7.69 11.99 -15.68
CA LEU A 85 6.83 11.60 -16.79
C LEU A 85 6.27 12.81 -17.53
N HIS A 86 5.83 13.84 -16.79
CA HIS A 86 5.30 15.07 -17.38
C HIS A 86 6.35 15.83 -18.23
N ARG A 87 7.62 15.85 -17.76
CA ARG A 87 8.73 16.45 -18.51
C ARG A 87 9.09 15.67 -19.77
N SER A 88 9.09 14.34 -19.69
CA SER A 88 9.49 13.47 -20.80
C SER A 88 8.38 13.23 -21.81
N HIS A 89 7.12 13.44 -21.44
CA HIS A 89 5.94 13.20 -22.28
C HIS A 89 4.91 14.34 -22.11
N PRO A 90 5.20 15.54 -22.67
CA PRO A 90 4.36 16.72 -22.48
C PRO A 90 2.95 16.59 -23.07
N ASP A 91 2.75 15.73 -24.08
CA ASP A 91 1.47 15.47 -24.73
C ASP A 91 0.61 14.42 -24.01
N LEU A 92 1.13 13.81 -22.96
CA LEU A 92 0.43 12.81 -22.18
C LEU A 92 -0.28 13.48 -20.98
N ALA A 93 -1.60 13.43 -20.95
CA ALA A 93 -2.37 13.89 -19.79
C ALA A 93 -2.19 12.92 -18.61
N ILE A 94 -1.53 13.40 -17.56
CA ILE A 94 -1.19 12.57 -16.40
C ILE A 94 -1.98 13.02 -15.18
N LYS A 95 -2.63 12.08 -14.51
CA LYS A 95 -3.30 12.30 -13.23
C LYS A 95 -2.74 11.36 -12.18
N VAL A 96 -2.43 11.89 -11.00
CA VAL A 96 -2.03 11.07 -9.85
C VAL A 96 -3.26 10.85 -8.97
N ALA A 97 -3.63 9.60 -8.78
CA ALA A 97 -4.69 9.21 -7.87
C ALA A 97 -4.23 9.35 -6.40
N ARG A 98 -5.18 9.34 -5.47
CA ARG A 98 -4.85 9.14 -4.06
C ARG A 98 -4.27 7.74 -3.86
N PRO A 99 -3.38 7.53 -2.87
CA PRO A 99 -2.88 6.21 -2.51
C PRO A 99 -4.00 5.23 -2.16
N THR A 100 -3.77 3.93 -2.31
CA THR A 100 -4.72 2.90 -1.87
C THR A 100 -5.03 3.05 -0.37
N GLY A 101 -4.06 3.54 0.41
CA GLY A 101 -4.20 3.99 1.78
C GLY A 101 -4.43 2.90 2.81
N PRO A 102 -4.34 3.22 4.09
CA PRO A 102 -4.85 2.36 5.13
C PRO A 102 -6.39 2.37 5.05
N ALA A 103 -6.97 1.24 4.68
CA ALA A 103 -8.41 1.06 4.55
C ALA A 103 -8.89 -0.06 5.49
N PRO A 104 -10.11 0.03 6.07
CA PRO A 104 -10.64 -1.03 6.95
C PRO A 104 -10.62 -2.42 6.31
N VAL A 105 -10.88 -2.51 5.02
CA VAL A 105 -10.85 -3.79 4.28
C VAL A 105 -9.45 -4.44 4.29
N LEU A 106 -8.38 -3.66 4.34
CA LEU A 106 -7.02 -4.20 4.47
C LEU A 106 -6.78 -4.81 5.86
N LEU A 107 -7.45 -4.31 6.90
CA LEU A 107 -7.36 -4.91 8.23
C LEU A 107 -7.93 -6.33 8.24
N ASN A 108 -9.02 -6.57 7.54
CA ASN A 108 -9.59 -7.91 7.39
C ASN A 108 -8.60 -8.87 6.68
N LEU A 109 -7.88 -8.36 5.69
CA LEU A 109 -6.84 -9.14 5.01
C LEU A 109 -5.65 -9.43 5.93
N VAL A 110 -5.19 -8.43 6.70
CA VAL A 110 -4.14 -8.60 7.72
C VAL A 110 -4.55 -9.68 8.71
N ASP A 111 -5.78 -9.63 9.20
CA ASP A 111 -6.33 -10.59 10.15
C ASP A 111 -6.39 -12.01 9.59
N ALA A 112 -6.86 -12.17 8.36
CA ALA A 112 -6.90 -13.47 7.69
C ALA A 112 -5.48 -14.05 7.51
N ARG A 113 -4.51 -13.21 7.14
CA ARG A 113 -3.11 -13.62 7.01
C ARG A 113 -2.47 -13.97 8.34
N LEU A 114 -2.82 -13.23 9.40
CA LEU A 114 -2.34 -13.53 10.73
C LEU A 114 -2.87 -14.87 11.24
N ARG A 115 -4.16 -15.14 11.07
CA ARG A 115 -4.76 -16.44 11.43
C ARG A 115 -4.08 -17.60 10.70
N LEU A 116 -3.81 -17.44 9.40
CA LEU A 116 -3.10 -18.45 8.62
C LEU A 116 -1.67 -18.66 9.13
N ALA A 117 -0.97 -17.58 9.48
CA ALA A 117 0.38 -17.66 10.02
C ALA A 117 0.39 -18.32 11.41
N ALA A 118 -0.53 -17.93 12.31
CA ALA A 118 -0.69 -18.51 13.64
C ALA A 118 -0.98 -20.02 13.58
N HIS A 119 -1.90 -20.42 12.67
CA HIS A 119 -2.20 -21.84 12.46
C HIS A 119 -0.97 -22.65 12.03
N ARG A 120 -0.09 -22.09 11.18
CA ARG A 120 1.12 -22.77 10.70
C ARG A 120 2.15 -23.03 11.81
N VAL A 121 2.22 -22.18 12.81
CA VAL A 121 3.12 -22.34 13.97
C VAL A 121 2.41 -22.93 15.18
N HIS A 122 1.16 -23.39 15.02
CA HIS A 122 0.34 -23.96 16.09
C HIS A 122 0.17 -23.03 17.31
N ALA A 123 0.17 -21.71 17.08
CA ALA A 123 -0.11 -20.74 18.13
C ALA A 123 -1.57 -20.92 18.62
N GLN A 124 -1.76 -21.30 19.87
CA GLN A 124 -3.09 -21.61 20.43
C GLN A 124 -3.73 -20.39 21.09
N GLU A 125 -2.92 -19.57 21.75
CA GLU A 125 -3.38 -18.39 22.48
C GLU A 125 -2.56 -17.18 22.08
N LEU A 126 -3.24 -16.08 21.79
CA LEU A 126 -2.59 -14.78 21.57
C LEU A 126 -3.03 -13.84 22.69
N ASP A 127 -2.10 -13.10 23.26
CA ASP A 127 -2.37 -12.16 24.36
C ASP A 127 -2.14 -10.71 23.98
N SER A 128 -1.52 -10.46 22.81
CA SER A 128 -1.37 -9.12 22.24
C SER A 128 -1.06 -9.14 20.75
N LEU A 129 -1.40 -8.05 20.08
CA LEU A 129 -1.21 -7.87 18.66
C LEU A 129 -0.36 -6.62 18.37
N VAL A 130 0.41 -6.70 17.29
CA VAL A 130 1.15 -5.57 16.74
C VAL A 130 0.71 -5.36 15.29
N LEU A 131 0.24 -4.16 14.94
CA LEU A 131 -0.02 -3.77 13.56
C LEU A 131 1.25 -3.13 13.01
N SER A 132 1.93 -3.82 12.12
CA SER A 132 3.20 -3.36 11.55
C SER A 132 3.03 -2.74 10.16
N SER A 133 3.81 -1.70 9.88
CA SER A 133 3.80 -1.00 8.60
C SER A 133 5.21 -0.54 8.20
N PRO A 134 5.49 -0.35 6.89
CA PRO A 134 6.80 0.11 6.42
C PRO A 134 7.16 1.51 6.92
N ASP A 135 6.15 2.37 7.14
CA ASP A 135 6.32 3.73 7.64
C ASP A 135 5.07 4.18 8.42
N GLY A 136 5.10 5.41 8.95
CA GLY A 136 3.97 5.99 9.68
C GLY A 136 2.89 6.64 8.79
N GLY A 137 3.09 6.63 7.48
CA GLY A 137 2.21 7.31 6.54
C GLY A 137 2.24 8.84 6.61
N ASP A 138 1.30 9.47 5.92
CA ASP A 138 1.01 10.90 6.09
C ASP A 138 0.15 11.14 7.34
N LEU A 139 -0.11 12.40 7.68
CA LEU A 139 -0.87 12.76 8.89
C LEU A 139 -2.25 12.07 8.96
N ARG A 140 -2.97 12.01 7.85
CA ARG A 140 -4.29 11.34 7.77
C ARG A 140 -4.15 9.82 7.79
N GLY A 141 -3.11 9.29 7.16
CA GLY A 141 -2.75 7.88 7.20
C GLY A 141 -2.43 7.43 8.62
N ALA A 142 -1.60 8.18 9.34
CA ALA A 142 -1.27 7.89 10.74
C ALA A 142 -2.52 7.89 11.66
N ALA A 143 -3.42 8.87 11.47
CA ALA A 143 -4.69 8.91 12.19
C ALA A 143 -5.58 7.69 11.87
N MET A 144 -5.62 7.27 10.60
CA MET A 144 -6.34 6.08 10.18
C MET A 144 -5.70 4.80 10.73
N LEU A 145 -4.37 4.66 10.70
CA LEU A 145 -3.66 3.54 11.32
C LEU A 145 -4.00 3.43 12.81
N SER A 146 -4.02 4.55 13.53
CA SER A 146 -4.45 4.60 14.93
C SER A 146 -5.90 4.16 15.12
N LYS A 147 -6.80 4.53 14.20
CA LYS A 147 -8.20 4.06 14.21
C LYS A 147 -8.29 2.56 13.95
N LEU A 148 -7.56 2.04 12.96
CA LEU A 148 -7.53 0.60 12.64
C LEU A 148 -7.01 -0.21 13.82
N THR A 149 -5.96 0.27 14.50
CA THR A 149 -5.42 -0.36 15.71
C THR A 149 -6.47 -0.49 16.81
N ARG A 150 -7.25 0.57 17.05
CA ARG A 150 -8.36 0.52 18.03
C ARG A 150 -9.45 -0.45 17.60
N LEU A 151 -9.87 -0.43 16.35
CA LEU A 151 -10.88 -1.35 15.83
C LEU A 151 -10.43 -2.82 15.95
N TRP A 152 -9.17 -3.08 15.65
CA TRP A 152 -8.59 -4.42 15.75
C TRP A 152 -8.51 -4.90 17.21
N SER A 153 -8.12 -3.98 18.12
CA SER A 153 -8.13 -4.24 19.57
C SER A 153 -9.55 -4.56 20.10
N GLN A 154 -10.54 -3.80 19.66
CA GLN A 154 -11.94 -4.05 20.05
C GLN A 154 -12.47 -5.39 19.49
N HIS A 155 -12.10 -5.73 18.26
CA HIS A 155 -12.53 -6.97 17.62
C HIS A 155 -11.99 -8.22 18.32
N HIS A 156 -10.70 -8.19 18.68
CA HIS A 156 -10.04 -9.34 19.32
C HIS A 156 -10.07 -9.33 20.85
N HIS A 157 -10.49 -8.21 21.45
CA HIS A 157 -10.40 -7.99 22.90
C HIS A 157 -8.95 -8.09 23.43
N LEU A 158 -7.98 -7.74 22.59
CA LEU A 158 -6.55 -7.80 22.89
C LEU A 158 -5.92 -6.40 22.74
N PRO A 159 -4.88 -6.09 23.53
CA PRO A 159 -4.10 -4.88 23.29
C PRO A 159 -3.40 -4.95 21.92
N VAL A 160 -3.49 -3.86 21.16
CA VAL A 160 -2.81 -3.71 19.87
C VAL A 160 -1.90 -2.51 19.91
N ARG A 161 -0.65 -2.67 19.45
CA ARG A 161 0.34 -1.60 19.28
C ARG A 161 0.67 -1.41 17.81
N ILE A 162 1.11 -0.20 17.45
CA ILE A 162 1.63 0.08 16.10
C ILE A 162 3.15 -0.07 16.12
N ALA A 163 3.69 -0.73 15.09
CA ALA A 163 5.12 -0.75 14.82
C ALA A 163 5.41 -0.25 13.40
N THR A 164 6.51 0.49 13.23
CA THR A 164 6.96 1.00 11.93
C THR A 164 8.43 0.63 11.69
N ASN A 165 8.88 0.66 10.43
CA ASN A 165 10.29 0.38 10.10
C ASN A 165 11.21 1.60 10.26
N ARG A 166 10.74 2.71 10.85
CA ARG A 166 11.53 3.94 11.01
C ARG A 166 12.56 3.88 12.15
N GLY A 167 12.55 2.82 12.94
CA GLY A 167 13.42 2.70 14.12
C GLY A 167 12.90 3.48 15.33
N GLY A 168 13.71 3.54 16.40
CA GLY A 168 13.34 4.16 17.67
C GLY A 168 12.19 3.43 18.38
N ALA A 169 11.44 4.13 19.20
CA ALA A 169 10.38 3.56 20.05
C ALA A 169 9.21 2.90 19.29
N THR A 170 9.12 3.09 17.98
CA THR A 170 8.14 2.46 17.08
C THR A 170 8.73 1.31 16.28
N ALA A 171 10.02 1.00 16.40
CA ALA A 171 10.61 -0.18 15.78
C ALA A 171 9.94 -1.45 16.32
N VAL A 172 9.76 -2.45 15.47
CA VAL A 172 9.02 -3.66 15.86
C VAL A 172 9.66 -4.38 17.03
N GLU A 173 10.98 -4.43 17.07
CA GLU A 173 11.74 -5.03 18.17
C GLU A 173 11.47 -4.31 19.51
N GLU A 174 11.43 -2.99 19.50
CA GLU A 174 11.15 -2.18 20.70
C GLU A 174 9.70 -2.34 21.17
N VAL A 175 8.75 -2.37 20.21
CA VAL A 175 7.33 -2.56 20.52
C VAL A 175 7.09 -3.94 21.12
N VAL A 176 7.68 -4.98 20.53
CA VAL A 176 7.57 -6.37 21.04
C VAL A 176 8.26 -6.50 22.39
N ALA A 177 9.49 -5.96 22.56
CA ALA A 177 10.20 -6.00 23.83
C ALA A 177 9.40 -5.31 24.96
N ARG A 178 8.77 -4.17 24.68
CA ARG A 178 7.90 -3.47 25.64
C ARG A 178 6.69 -4.32 26.03
N LEU A 179 6.00 -4.95 25.08
CA LEU A 179 4.90 -5.86 25.38
C LEU A 179 5.37 -7.03 26.25
N ARG A 180 6.57 -7.56 26.00
CA ARG A 180 7.18 -8.61 26.83
C ARG A 180 7.42 -8.13 28.26
N GLN A 181 7.91 -6.89 28.44
CA GLN A 181 8.10 -6.27 29.76
C GLN A 181 6.76 -6.05 30.49
N GLU A 182 5.68 -5.77 29.75
CA GLU A 182 4.30 -5.68 30.25
C GLU A 182 3.71 -7.05 30.62
N GLY A 183 4.47 -8.14 30.48
CA GLY A 183 4.07 -9.50 30.84
C GLY A 183 3.41 -10.28 29.70
N ARG A 184 3.31 -9.72 28.46
CA ARG A 184 2.75 -10.44 27.32
C ARG A 184 3.68 -11.54 26.85
N ARG A 185 3.12 -12.70 26.52
CA ARG A 185 3.89 -13.90 26.15
C ARG A 185 3.64 -14.33 24.70
N HIS A 186 2.42 -14.19 24.22
CA HIS A 186 1.93 -14.68 22.92
C HIS A 186 1.61 -13.51 21.99
N ILE A 187 2.67 -12.88 21.46
CA ILE A 187 2.59 -11.67 20.65
C ILE A 187 2.56 -12.02 19.18
N ALA A 188 1.53 -11.57 18.47
CA ALA A 188 1.42 -11.76 17.03
C ALA A 188 1.51 -10.42 16.27
N VAL A 189 2.22 -10.43 15.13
CA VAL A 189 2.46 -9.25 14.31
C VAL A 189 1.68 -9.36 13.00
N GLY A 190 0.65 -8.54 12.82
CA GLY A 190 -0.06 -8.34 11.56
C GLY A 190 0.68 -7.34 10.67
N SER A 191 0.59 -7.49 9.35
CA SER A 191 1.43 -6.78 8.41
C SER A 191 0.63 -5.96 7.39
N LEU A 192 0.89 -4.66 7.32
CA LEU A 192 0.44 -3.74 6.24
C LEU A 192 1.51 -3.54 5.15
N TRP A 193 2.56 -4.33 5.17
CA TRP A 193 3.55 -4.36 4.12
C TRP A 193 2.95 -4.90 2.82
N ILE A 194 3.31 -4.29 1.69
CA ILE A 194 2.78 -4.71 0.38
C ILE A 194 3.51 -5.94 -0.13
N CYS A 195 4.84 -6.02 0.07
CA CYS A 195 5.71 -7.00 -0.56
C CYS A 195 6.59 -7.74 0.45
N ASP A 196 6.96 -8.98 0.12
CA ASP A 196 8.02 -9.75 0.77
C ASP A 196 9.38 -9.33 0.20
N ASP A 197 9.84 -8.13 0.56
CA ASP A 197 11.17 -7.64 0.21
C ASP A 197 12.18 -7.82 1.36
N GLU A 198 13.44 -7.43 1.14
CA GLU A 198 14.48 -7.55 2.15
C GLU A 198 14.16 -6.73 3.42
N ASN A 199 13.54 -5.54 3.27
CA ASN A 199 13.14 -4.74 4.43
C ASN A 199 12.08 -5.44 5.27
N PHE A 200 11.08 -6.06 4.63
CA PHE A 200 10.07 -6.87 5.32
C PHE A 200 10.71 -8.09 6.01
N ARG A 201 11.65 -8.77 5.36
CA ARG A 201 12.35 -9.92 5.94
C ARG A 201 13.20 -9.53 7.14
N ILE A 202 13.91 -8.40 7.08
CA ILE A 202 14.64 -7.83 8.23
C ILE A 202 13.66 -7.53 9.35
N HIS A 203 12.57 -6.85 9.08
CA HIS A 203 11.51 -6.52 10.03
C HIS A 203 10.95 -7.79 10.71
N THR A 204 10.66 -8.83 9.93
CA THR A 204 10.18 -10.12 10.43
C THR A 204 11.20 -10.79 11.36
N ARG A 205 12.48 -10.84 10.95
CA ARG A 205 13.54 -11.41 11.80
C ARG A 205 13.68 -10.67 13.13
N ARG A 206 13.62 -9.33 13.11
CA ARG A 206 13.69 -8.49 14.32
C ARG A 206 12.49 -8.73 15.24
N ALA A 207 11.29 -8.82 14.70
CA ALA A 207 10.09 -9.13 15.47
C ALA A 207 10.18 -10.47 16.18
N LEU A 208 10.56 -11.51 15.45
CA LEU A 208 10.72 -12.87 15.99
C LEU A 208 11.84 -12.93 17.03
N HIS A 209 13.00 -12.29 16.77
CA HIS A 209 14.10 -12.21 17.71
C HIS A 209 13.75 -11.48 19.01
N ALA A 210 12.90 -10.46 18.93
CA ALA A 210 12.40 -9.73 20.09
C ALA A 210 11.34 -10.51 20.91
N GLY A 211 10.88 -11.66 20.40
CA GLY A 211 9.97 -12.56 21.09
C GLY A 211 8.52 -12.51 20.59
N ALA A 212 8.26 -12.01 19.37
CA ALA A 212 7.02 -12.28 18.69
C ALA A 212 6.90 -13.77 18.34
N GLU A 213 5.73 -14.35 18.53
CA GLU A 213 5.47 -15.77 18.23
C GLU A 213 5.26 -15.99 16.74
N VAL A 214 4.63 -15.04 16.09
CA VAL A 214 4.28 -15.12 14.67
C VAL A 214 4.24 -13.75 14.01
N VAL A 215 4.64 -13.70 12.74
CA VAL A 215 4.51 -12.54 11.86
C VAL A 215 3.70 -12.93 10.62
N ALA A 216 2.64 -12.18 10.34
CA ALA A 216 1.81 -12.40 9.16
C ALA A 216 2.57 -12.04 7.86
N ALA A 217 2.28 -12.75 6.79
CA ALA A 217 2.77 -12.41 5.46
C ALA A 217 2.29 -11.02 5.01
N PRO A 218 3.00 -10.35 4.09
CA PRO A 218 2.58 -9.08 3.53
C PRO A 218 1.28 -9.21 2.72
N LEU A 219 0.66 -8.07 2.37
CA LEU A 219 -0.60 -8.02 1.63
C LEU A 219 -0.52 -8.69 0.26
N GLY A 220 0.62 -8.54 -0.43
CA GLY A 220 0.87 -9.22 -1.70
C GLY A 220 -0.04 -8.77 -2.84
N ASP A 221 -0.35 -9.72 -3.71
CA ASP A 221 -1.22 -9.54 -4.88
C ASP A 221 -2.69 -9.87 -4.60
N ASP A 222 -3.16 -9.65 -3.38
CA ASP A 222 -4.55 -9.96 -3.01
C ASP A 222 -5.56 -9.16 -3.88
N PRO A 223 -6.69 -9.78 -4.28
CA PRO A 223 -7.73 -9.09 -5.05
C PRO A 223 -8.25 -7.81 -4.40
N VAL A 224 -8.29 -7.75 -3.07
CA VAL A 224 -8.69 -6.55 -2.32
C VAL A 224 -7.81 -5.35 -2.65
N LEU A 225 -6.49 -5.57 -2.78
CA LEU A 225 -5.57 -4.49 -3.12
C LEU A 225 -5.77 -4.00 -4.56
N ALA A 226 -6.02 -4.91 -5.50
CA ALA A 226 -6.35 -4.57 -6.88
C ALA A 226 -7.68 -3.80 -6.97
N SER A 227 -8.71 -4.21 -6.22
CA SER A 227 -9.99 -3.51 -6.17
C SER A 227 -9.85 -2.08 -5.62
N LEU A 228 -9.11 -1.90 -4.52
CA LEU A 228 -8.81 -0.57 -3.98
C LEU A 228 -8.06 0.31 -5.00
N ALA A 229 -7.08 -0.26 -5.71
CA ALA A 229 -6.36 0.47 -6.74
C ALA A 229 -7.29 0.90 -7.88
N PHE A 230 -8.21 0.04 -8.28
CA PHE A 230 -9.21 0.36 -9.30
C PHE A 230 -10.19 1.46 -8.87
N GLU A 231 -10.66 1.44 -7.62
CA GLU A 231 -11.48 2.52 -7.06
C GLU A 231 -10.77 3.88 -7.12
N ARG A 232 -9.46 3.90 -6.79
CA ARG A 232 -8.63 5.10 -6.88
C ARG A 232 -8.45 5.56 -8.32
N TYR A 233 -8.23 4.61 -9.23
CA TYR A 233 -8.19 4.89 -10.67
C TYR A 233 -9.48 5.53 -11.16
N CYS A 234 -10.64 4.95 -10.90
CA CYS A 234 -11.93 5.49 -11.34
C CYS A 234 -12.16 6.91 -10.84
N SER A 235 -11.87 7.15 -9.55
CA SER A 235 -12.02 8.49 -8.97
C SER A 235 -11.09 9.52 -9.61
N ALA A 236 -9.88 9.16 -9.98
CA ALA A 236 -8.93 10.05 -10.64
C ALA A 236 -9.24 10.24 -12.13
N ALA A 237 -9.65 9.17 -12.83
CA ALA A 237 -10.00 9.21 -14.26
C ALA A 237 -11.16 10.16 -14.54
N MET A 238 -12.16 10.23 -13.65
CA MET A 238 -13.25 11.22 -13.77
C MET A 238 -12.75 12.68 -13.81
N GLY A 239 -11.62 12.96 -13.21
CA GLY A 239 -10.98 14.29 -13.24
C GLY A 239 -10.18 14.60 -14.50
N LEU A 240 -10.03 13.64 -15.41
CA LEU A 240 -9.47 13.82 -16.76
C LEU A 240 -10.55 14.13 -17.81
N VAL A 241 -11.81 13.76 -17.54
CA VAL A 241 -12.93 14.08 -18.43
C VAL A 241 -13.11 15.59 -18.43
N PRO A 242 -13.07 16.27 -19.60
CA PRO A 242 -13.37 17.70 -19.68
C PRO A 242 -14.77 17.94 -19.10
N GLN A 243 -14.87 18.77 -18.07
CA GLN A 243 -16.16 19.26 -17.61
C GLN A 243 -16.80 20.04 -18.76
N PRO A 244 -18.10 19.84 -19.05
CA PRO A 244 -18.80 20.76 -19.98
C PRO A 244 -18.58 22.16 -19.44
N THR A 245 -17.90 23.00 -20.20
CA THR A 245 -17.79 24.41 -19.86
C THR A 245 -19.23 24.95 -19.93
N ASP A 246 -19.80 25.31 -18.79
CA ASP A 246 -20.94 26.20 -18.72
C ASP A 246 -20.51 27.53 -19.37
N ASN A 247 -20.60 27.57 -20.68
CA ASN A 247 -20.45 28.82 -21.41
C ASN A 247 -21.71 29.60 -21.17
N PRO A 248 -21.76 30.68 -20.38
CA PRO A 248 -22.94 31.49 -20.27
C PRO A 248 -23.22 32.06 -21.66
N THR A 249 -24.36 31.69 -22.23
CA THR A 249 -24.88 32.29 -23.45
C THR A 249 -24.87 33.81 -23.28
N PRO A 250 -24.22 34.60 -24.16
CA PRO A 250 -24.25 36.05 -24.02
C PRO A 250 -25.70 36.51 -24.13
N PRO A 251 -26.13 37.47 -23.31
CA PRO A 251 -27.48 38.04 -23.42
C PRO A 251 -27.61 38.76 -24.75
N THR A 252 -28.65 38.41 -25.49
CA THR A 252 -29.11 39.11 -26.70
C THR A 252 -29.62 40.49 -26.37
#